data_095a4005a4d539a5a0289ad7012e4e37
#
_entry.id   095a4005a4d539a5a0289ad7012e4e37
#
_cell.length_a   1.000
_cell.length_b   1.000
_cell.length_c   1.000
_cell.angle_alpha   90.00
_cell.angle_beta   90.00
_cell.angle_gamma   90.00
#
_symmetry.space_group_name_H-M   'P 1'
#
loop_
_entity.id
_entity.type
_entity.pdbx_description
1 polymer ?
#
loop_
_entity_poly.entity_id
_entity_poly.type
_entity_poly.pdbx_seq_one_letter_code
_entity_poly.pdbx_strand_id
1 'polypeptide(L)'
;MRPVPKSLEQSKFRRKNAAALLAAAWALPSAALAGFLAMQLDAWTVPSTTLLVLGSPAIVLLDRVLVWGWAFAFFADQVSLVRLAFLGFLLDLMLPLDRVSYQPSPQFLFAEALAVGVCLLPAQLFARWTRERSHLTARNLMHLCFHSALLLGIWPLLITQFLGGNWHAWAERSSAANKFYLQFLILPCVFLITAMQEFHAAGRGTPMPEDAPPRLVITGIYSYVANPMQIGKFGVLLFWGLFWKNAWIVTAAFLGLMYSLTIARWNEDRDMEARFGTDWAHYRRNVRRWLPRWRPWIAAAGAADSAALYLDLDCGPCGHFSRWFAAQCPTELRVLPLATHFPDSLTRITYRGAGGQSEVQGIQAIAPAFEHLNLAWAFCGWMLRLPLIGWVAELITEAVSPSRLEHCNVNVSGASPRMPSVETRS
;
A
#
# COMPACT_ATOMS: atom_id res chain seq x y z
N MET A 1 -22.11 -5.32 -38.40
CA MET A 1 -21.29 -5.01 -37.21
C MET A 1 -20.54 -3.71 -37.46
N ARG A 2 -20.72 -2.67 -36.61
CA ARG A 2 -19.93 -1.42 -36.75
C ARG A 2 -18.51 -1.72 -36.32
N PRO A 3 -17.46 -1.25 -37.02
CA PRO A 3 -16.07 -1.44 -36.61
C PRO A 3 -15.83 -0.74 -35.27
N VAL A 4 -15.17 -1.45 -34.35
CA VAL A 4 -14.78 -0.88 -33.03
C VAL A 4 -13.80 0.26 -33.26
N PRO A 5 -13.96 1.43 -32.64
CA PRO A 5 -13.04 2.55 -32.81
C PRO A 5 -11.61 2.13 -32.43
N LYS A 6 -10.62 2.47 -33.27
CA LYS A 6 -9.18 2.14 -33.06
C LYS A 6 -8.66 2.57 -31.68
N SER A 7 -9.17 3.68 -31.12
CA SER A 7 -8.83 4.16 -29.77
C SER A 7 -9.26 3.19 -28.66
N LEU A 8 -10.39 2.50 -28.86
CA LEU A 8 -10.91 1.53 -27.89
C LEU A 8 -10.11 0.22 -27.91
N GLU A 9 -9.67 -0.22 -29.08
CA GLU A 9 -8.79 -1.39 -29.23
C GLU A 9 -7.41 -1.13 -28.62
N GLN A 10 -6.82 0.04 -28.88
CA GLN A 10 -5.56 0.44 -28.25
C GLN A 10 -5.66 0.51 -26.71
N SER A 11 -6.78 0.99 -26.18
CA SER A 11 -6.97 1.05 -24.73
C SER A 11 -7.12 -0.33 -24.11
N LYS A 12 -7.82 -1.25 -24.77
CA LYS A 12 -7.94 -2.66 -24.35
C LYS A 12 -6.59 -3.39 -24.40
N PHE A 13 -5.82 -3.19 -25.46
CA PHE A 13 -4.50 -3.79 -25.60
C PHE A 13 -3.54 -3.28 -24.50
N ARG A 14 -3.51 -1.96 -24.24
CA ARG A 14 -2.69 -1.39 -23.16
C ARG A 14 -3.04 -1.98 -21.81
N ARG A 15 -4.32 -2.12 -21.46
CA ARG A 15 -4.76 -2.76 -20.21
C ARG A 15 -4.36 -4.23 -20.12
N LYS A 16 -4.50 -4.96 -21.20
CA LYS A 16 -4.12 -6.37 -21.26
C LYS A 16 -2.61 -6.54 -21.01
N ASN A 17 -1.81 -5.71 -21.66
CA ASN A 17 -0.36 -5.69 -21.45
C ASN A 17 0.03 -5.26 -20.04
N ALA A 18 -0.60 -4.22 -19.49
CA ALA A 18 -0.40 -3.79 -18.12
C ALA A 18 -0.69 -4.91 -17.12
N ALA A 19 -1.82 -5.61 -17.27
CA ALA A 19 -2.18 -6.74 -16.43
C ALA A 19 -1.16 -7.89 -16.51
N ALA A 20 -0.67 -8.18 -17.70
CA ALA A 20 0.35 -9.21 -17.92
C ALA A 20 1.70 -8.83 -17.28
N LEU A 21 2.13 -7.57 -17.41
CA LEU A 21 3.33 -7.07 -16.76
C LEU A 21 3.23 -7.14 -15.23
N LEU A 22 2.08 -6.80 -14.65
CA LEU A 22 1.85 -6.88 -13.22
C LEU A 22 1.83 -8.33 -12.72
N ALA A 23 1.27 -9.27 -13.49
CA ALA A 23 1.34 -10.70 -13.18
C ALA A 23 2.78 -11.22 -13.20
N ALA A 24 3.58 -10.83 -14.19
CA ALA A 24 5.00 -11.16 -14.25
C ALA A 24 5.78 -10.54 -13.10
N ALA A 25 5.49 -9.30 -12.75
CA ALA A 25 6.09 -8.61 -11.60
C ALA A 25 5.80 -9.34 -10.29
N TRP A 26 4.58 -9.83 -10.07
CA TRP A 26 4.27 -10.67 -8.91
C TRP A 26 4.97 -12.03 -8.96
N ALA A 27 5.02 -12.67 -10.14
CA ALA A 27 5.64 -13.98 -10.32
C ALA A 27 7.12 -13.98 -9.93
N LEU A 28 7.85 -12.88 -10.14
CA LEU A 28 9.28 -12.78 -9.85
C LEU A 28 9.63 -13.07 -8.36
N PRO A 29 9.14 -12.30 -7.37
CA PRO A 29 9.46 -12.57 -5.97
C PRO A 29 8.82 -13.84 -5.44
N SER A 30 7.61 -14.18 -5.90
CA SER A 30 6.90 -15.36 -5.43
C SER A 30 7.53 -16.65 -5.97
N ALA A 31 8.03 -16.66 -7.20
CA ALA A 31 8.79 -17.78 -7.74
C ALA A 31 10.15 -17.94 -7.03
N ALA A 32 10.84 -16.83 -6.73
CA ALA A 32 12.07 -16.87 -5.95
C ALA A 32 11.84 -17.45 -4.55
N LEU A 33 10.77 -17.04 -3.88
CA LEU A 33 10.37 -17.59 -2.58
C LEU A 33 10.01 -19.07 -2.67
N ALA A 34 9.18 -19.45 -3.64
CA ALA A 34 8.80 -20.86 -3.85
C ALA A 34 10.03 -21.75 -4.14
N GLY A 35 10.96 -21.26 -4.96
CA GLY A 35 12.22 -21.94 -5.23
C GLY A 35 13.10 -22.09 -4.00
N PHE A 36 13.21 -21.05 -3.18
CA PHE A 36 13.94 -21.12 -1.91
C PHE A 36 13.33 -22.16 -0.96
N LEU A 37 12.00 -22.17 -0.82
CA LEU A 37 11.30 -23.14 0.01
C LEU A 37 11.45 -24.57 -0.53
N ALA A 38 11.41 -24.76 -1.85
CA ALA A 38 11.63 -26.05 -2.49
C ALA A 38 13.04 -26.60 -2.21
N MET A 39 14.07 -25.74 -2.19
CA MET A 39 15.42 -26.14 -1.79
C MET A 39 15.51 -26.54 -0.32
N GLN A 40 14.81 -25.83 0.59
CA GLN A 40 14.78 -26.20 2.03
C GLN A 40 14.05 -27.53 2.29
N LEU A 41 13.17 -27.95 1.42
CA LEU A 41 12.42 -29.20 1.51
C LEU A 41 13.13 -30.36 0.81
N ASP A 42 14.39 -30.19 0.36
CA ASP A 42 15.12 -31.14 -0.49
C ASP A 42 14.32 -31.62 -1.72
N ALA A 43 13.34 -30.78 -2.14
CA ALA A 43 12.54 -31.08 -3.30
C ALA A 43 13.31 -30.92 -4.61
N TRP A 44 14.41 -30.17 -4.56
CA TRP A 44 15.32 -29.93 -5.68
C TRP A 44 16.73 -30.31 -5.28
N THR A 45 17.28 -31.35 -5.93
CA THR A 45 18.70 -31.68 -5.85
C THR A 45 19.45 -30.85 -6.88
N VAL A 46 20.40 -30.03 -6.42
CA VAL A 46 21.24 -29.22 -7.30
C VAL A 46 22.45 -30.03 -7.70
N PRO A 47 22.70 -30.30 -9.01
CA PRO A 47 23.88 -31.00 -9.45
C PRO A 47 25.18 -30.26 -9.10
N SER A 48 26.21 -31.00 -8.74
CA SER A 48 27.49 -30.47 -8.26
C SER A 48 28.34 -29.72 -9.31
N THR A 49 27.90 -29.61 -10.56
CA THR A 49 28.61 -28.88 -11.61
C THR A 49 28.17 -27.42 -11.67
N THR A 50 29.06 -26.50 -11.41
CA THR A 50 28.81 -25.06 -11.18
C THR A 50 28.04 -24.37 -12.30
N LEU A 51 28.15 -24.79 -13.55
CA LEU A 51 27.45 -24.16 -14.68
C LEU A 51 25.97 -24.57 -14.78
N LEU A 52 25.67 -25.81 -14.40
CA LEU A 52 24.28 -26.32 -14.33
C LEU A 52 23.53 -25.81 -13.12
N VAL A 53 24.23 -25.52 -12.02
CA VAL A 53 23.67 -24.99 -10.76
C VAL A 53 23.04 -23.61 -10.95
N LEU A 54 23.65 -22.74 -11.76
CA LEU A 54 23.11 -21.41 -12.05
C LEU A 54 22.05 -21.43 -13.16
N GLY A 55 22.09 -22.38 -14.07
CA GLY A 55 21.18 -22.47 -15.22
C GLY A 55 19.76 -22.93 -14.83
N SER A 56 19.64 -23.98 -14.03
CA SER A 56 18.32 -24.55 -13.72
C SER A 56 17.41 -23.64 -12.87
N PRO A 57 17.87 -22.99 -11.78
CA PRO A 57 17.02 -22.04 -11.04
C PRO A 57 16.62 -20.81 -11.87
N ALA A 58 17.52 -20.32 -12.74
CA ALA A 58 17.24 -19.19 -13.61
C ALA A 58 16.18 -19.55 -14.66
N ILE A 59 16.22 -20.75 -15.22
CA ILE A 59 15.24 -21.23 -16.21
C ILE A 59 13.86 -21.38 -15.57
N VAL A 60 13.77 -21.98 -14.37
CA VAL A 60 12.51 -22.10 -13.61
C VAL A 60 11.96 -20.71 -13.27
N LEU A 61 12.82 -19.79 -12.86
CA LEU A 61 12.40 -18.41 -12.58
C LEU A 61 11.88 -17.72 -13.85
N LEU A 62 12.57 -17.87 -14.98
CA LEU A 62 12.17 -17.32 -16.28
C LEU A 62 10.84 -17.93 -16.75
N ASP A 63 10.66 -19.25 -16.63
CA ASP A 63 9.41 -19.92 -16.97
C ASP A 63 8.24 -19.34 -16.14
N ARG A 64 8.39 -19.30 -14.83
CA ARG A 64 7.33 -18.76 -13.94
C ARG A 64 7.03 -17.29 -14.18
N VAL A 65 8.01 -16.46 -14.50
CA VAL A 65 7.80 -15.05 -14.81
C VAL A 65 7.19 -14.86 -16.20
N LEU A 66 7.75 -15.55 -17.23
CA LEU A 66 7.34 -15.33 -18.61
C LEU A 66 6.10 -16.15 -18.97
N VAL A 67 5.99 -17.42 -18.55
CA VAL A 67 4.86 -18.27 -18.89
C VAL A 67 3.73 -18.11 -17.88
N TRP A 68 3.98 -18.41 -16.61
CA TRP A 68 2.94 -18.33 -15.57
C TRP A 68 2.49 -16.90 -15.28
N GLY A 69 3.43 -15.94 -15.27
CA GLY A 69 3.11 -14.53 -15.09
C GLY A 69 2.56 -13.90 -16.38
N TRP A 70 3.45 -13.60 -17.33
CA TRP A 70 3.11 -12.77 -18.49
C TRP A 70 2.24 -13.49 -19.53
N ALA A 71 2.67 -14.66 -20.05
CA ALA A 71 2.01 -15.29 -21.18
C ALA A 71 0.59 -15.76 -20.84
N PHE A 72 0.38 -16.40 -19.68
CA PHE A 72 -0.96 -16.79 -19.25
C PHE A 72 -1.87 -15.59 -19.03
N ALA A 73 -1.39 -14.51 -18.43
CA ALA A 73 -2.18 -13.31 -18.27
C ALA A 73 -2.50 -12.60 -19.59
N PHE A 74 -1.62 -12.70 -20.58
CA PHE A 74 -1.80 -12.07 -21.88
C PHE A 74 -2.62 -12.93 -22.86
N PHE A 75 -2.31 -14.21 -23.02
CA PHE A 75 -2.91 -15.08 -24.02
C PHE A 75 -4.09 -15.93 -23.52
N ALA A 76 -4.09 -16.28 -22.24
CA ALA A 76 -5.07 -17.19 -21.66
C ALA A 76 -6.03 -16.50 -20.67
N ASP A 77 -6.35 -15.24 -20.91
CA ASP A 77 -7.16 -14.38 -20.04
C ASP A 77 -8.61 -14.89 -19.85
N GLN A 78 -9.15 -15.66 -20.79
CA GLN A 78 -10.48 -16.26 -20.73
C GLN A 78 -10.49 -17.66 -20.11
N VAL A 79 -9.32 -18.26 -19.87
CA VAL A 79 -9.21 -19.62 -19.31
C VAL A 79 -9.45 -19.57 -17.80
N SER A 80 -10.20 -20.55 -17.25
CA SER A 80 -10.46 -20.59 -15.80
C SER A 80 -9.16 -20.78 -15.00
N LEU A 81 -9.11 -20.25 -13.76
CA LEU A 81 -7.92 -20.37 -12.90
C LEU A 81 -7.53 -21.83 -12.63
N VAL A 82 -8.53 -22.71 -12.46
CA VAL A 82 -8.27 -24.13 -12.24
C VAL A 82 -7.59 -24.77 -13.45
N ARG A 83 -8.04 -24.43 -14.68
CA ARG A 83 -7.39 -24.94 -15.91
C ARG A 83 -5.99 -24.37 -16.08
N LEU A 84 -5.77 -23.10 -15.73
CA LEU A 84 -4.43 -22.49 -15.77
C LEU A 84 -3.50 -23.13 -14.73
N ALA A 85 -3.99 -23.38 -13.51
CA ALA A 85 -3.24 -24.08 -12.47
C ALA A 85 -2.83 -25.49 -12.93
N PHE A 86 -3.77 -26.24 -13.49
CA PHE A 86 -3.51 -27.58 -14.03
C PHE A 86 -2.53 -27.52 -15.21
N LEU A 87 -2.71 -26.59 -16.14
CA LEU A 87 -1.82 -26.40 -17.28
C LEU A 87 -0.40 -26.02 -16.86
N GLY A 88 -0.25 -25.07 -15.90
CA GLY A 88 1.05 -24.67 -15.36
C GLY A 88 1.76 -25.83 -14.68
N PHE A 89 1.05 -26.54 -13.81
CA PHE A 89 1.58 -27.75 -13.17
C PHE A 89 2.01 -28.82 -14.18
N LEU A 90 1.19 -29.06 -15.20
CA LEU A 90 1.50 -30.05 -16.24
C LEU A 90 2.68 -29.63 -17.13
N LEU A 91 2.81 -28.33 -17.44
CA LEU A 91 3.94 -27.79 -18.19
C LEU A 91 5.25 -28.02 -17.43
N ASP A 92 5.31 -27.71 -16.13
CA ASP A 92 6.50 -27.92 -15.32
C ASP A 92 6.85 -29.41 -15.20
N LEU A 93 5.84 -30.27 -15.09
CA LEU A 93 6.05 -31.73 -15.09
C LEU A 93 6.59 -32.26 -16.43
N MET A 94 6.21 -31.63 -17.56
CA MET A 94 6.58 -32.04 -18.90
C MET A 94 7.82 -31.36 -19.44
N LEU A 95 8.25 -30.23 -18.89
CA LEU A 95 9.44 -29.51 -19.33
C LEU A 95 10.70 -30.33 -19.02
N PRO A 96 11.43 -30.82 -20.06
CA PRO A 96 12.58 -31.68 -19.86
C PRO A 96 13.82 -30.94 -19.32
N LEU A 97 13.72 -29.65 -19.08
CA LEU A 97 14.77 -28.78 -18.55
C LEU A 97 15.26 -29.25 -17.17
N ASP A 98 14.42 -30.00 -16.46
CA ASP A 98 14.70 -30.50 -15.11
C ASP A 98 15.12 -31.98 -15.06
N ARG A 99 15.16 -32.68 -16.19
CA ARG A 99 15.52 -34.13 -16.22
C ARG A 99 16.90 -34.47 -15.71
N VAL A 100 17.78 -33.50 -15.55
CA VAL A 100 19.13 -33.74 -14.99
C VAL A 100 19.07 -33.94 -13.46
N SER A 101 17.97 -33.58 -12.80
CA SER A 101 17.87 -33.58 -11.34
C SER A 101 16.54 -34.06 -10.77
N TYR A 102 15.64 -34.55 -11.61
CA TYR A 102 14.24 -34.75 -11.24
C TYR A 102 13.86 -36.23 -11.11
N GLN A 103 13.57 -36.64 -9.88
CA GLN A 103 12.63 -37.72 -9.63
C GLN A 103 11.36 -37.11 -9.04
N PRO A 104 10.16 -37.47 -9.54
CA PRO A 104 8.88 -36.97 -8.98
C PRO A 104 8.70 -37.51 -7.57
N SER A 105 9.34 -36.86 -6.62
CA SER A 105 9.20 -37.18 -5.20
C SER A 105 7.92 -36.50 -4.65
N PRO A 106 7.34 -36.98 -3.55
CA PRO A 106 6.24 -36.29 -2.87
C PRO A 106 6.61 -34.84 -2.49
N GLN A 107 7.87 -34.60 -2.14
CA GLN A 107 8.39 -33.25 -1.82
C GLN A 107 8.33 -32.33 -3.03
N PHE A 108 8.66 -32.83 -4.22
CA PHE A 108 8.56 -32.09 -5.46
C PHE A 108 7.09 -31.70 -5.76
N LEU A 109 6.18 -32.68 -5.72
CA LEU A 109 4.77 -32.42 -5.98
C LEU A 109 4.19 -31.38 -5.01
N PHE A 110 4.62 -31.45 -3.74
CA PHE A 110 4.25 -30.45 -2.75
C PHE A 110 4.83 -29.06 -3.07
N ALA A 111 6.10 -28.97 -3.45
CA ALA A 111 6.76 -27.73 -3.82
C ALA A 111 6.10 -27.08 -5.05
N GLU A 112 5.73 -27.88 -6.06
CA GLU A 112 5.02 -27.39 -7.24
C GLU A 112 3.58 -26.96 -6.91
N ALA A 113 2.85 -27.69 -6.10
CA ALA A 113 1.55 -27.28 -5.63
C ALA A 113 1.62 -25.95 -4.85
N LEU A 114 2.64 -25.79 -4.00
CA LEU A 114 2.93 -24.55 -3.30
C LEU A 114 3.24 -23.41 -4.28
N ALA A 115 4.07 -23.66 -5.31
CA ALA A 115 4.39 -22.67 -6.34
C ALA A 115 3.14 -22.24 -7.13
N VAL A 116 2.29 -23.18 -7.52
CA VAL A 116 0.99 -22.85 -8.14
C VAL A 116 0.17 -21.96 -7.21
N GLY A 117 0.08 -22.29 -5.92
CA GLY A 117 -0.70 -21.54 -4.94
C GLY A 117 -0.16 -20.13 -4.64
N VAL A 118 1.15 -19.95 -4.59
CA VAL A 118 1.79 -18.69 -4.18
C VAL A 118 2.18 -17.82 -5.39
N CYS A 119 2.56 -18.44 -6.52
CA CYS A 119 3.01 -17.72 -7.69
C CYS A 119 1.93 -17.62 -8.76
N LEU A 120 1.50 -18.74 -9.35
CA LEU A 120 0.60 -18.74 -10.51
C LEU A 120 -0.77 -18.16 -10.20
N LEU A 121 -1.47 -18.70 -9.22
CA LEU A 121 -2.84 -18.27 -8.92
C LEU A 121 -2.92 -16.79 -8.54
N PRO A 122 -2.10 -16.26 -7.62
CA PRO A 122 -2.12 -14.84 -7.31
C PRO A 122 -1.72 -13.96 -8.50
N ALA A 123 -0.75 -14.37 -9.34
CA ALA A 123 -0.37 -13.63 -10.53
C ALA A 123 -1.56 -13.48 -11.49
N GLN A 124 -2.30 -14.58 -11.75
CA GLN A 124 -3.45 -14.57 -12.63
C GLN A 124 -4.65 -13.81 -12.03
N LEU A 125 -4.88 -13.90 -10.72
CA LEU A 125 -5.87 -13.08 -10.02
C LEU A 125 -5.53 -11.59 -10.14
N PHE A 126 -4.28 -11.23 -9.92
CA PHE A 126 -3.81 -9.85 -10.04
C PHE A 126 -4.05 -9.29 -11.45
N ALA A 127 -3.72 -10.06 -12.49
CA ALA A 127 -3.98 -9.68 -13.86
C ALA A 127 -5.48 -9.46 -14.13
N ARG A 128 -6.35 -10.35 -13.66
CA ARG A 128 -7.80 -10.24 -13.82
C ARG A 128 -8.35 -9.00 -13.13
N TRP A 129 -8.04 -8.83 -11.85
CA TRP A 129 -8.47 -7.67 -11.07
C TRP A 129 -8.00 -6.33 -11.66
N THR A 130 -6.80 -6.32 -12.24
CA THR A 130 -6.27 -5.12 -12.94
C THR A 130 -7.06 -4.81 -14.21
N ARG A 131 -7.38 -5.83 -15.03
CA ARG A 131 -8.19 -5.63 -16.24
C ARG A 131 -9.61 -5.16 -15.92
N GLU A 132 -10.22 -5.77 -14.90
CA GLU A 132 -11.59 -5.49 -14.46
C GLU A 132 -11.68 -4.23 -13.58
N ARG A 133 -10.56 -3.68 -13.15
CA ARG A 133 -10.48 -2.60 -12.15
C ARG A 133 -11.21 -2.94 -10.84
N SER A 134 -11.26 -4.21 -10.51
CA SER A 134 -11.89 -4.75 -9.31
C SER A 134 -10.87 -4.93 -8.17
N HIS A 135 -11.33 -5.21 -6.96
CA HIS A 135 -10.51 -5.59 -5.79
C HIS A 135 -9.31 -4.68 -5.52
N LEU A 136 -9.54 -3.36 -5.53
CA LEU A 136 -8.48 -2.33 -5.40
C LEU A 136 -7.61 -2.55 -4.16
N THR A 137 -8.19 -2.90 -3.02
CA THR A 137 -7.45 -3.18 -1.77
C THR A 137 -6.47 -4.33 -1.95
N ALA A 138 -6.93 -5.45 -2.53
CA ALA A 138 -6.06 -6.61 -2.79
C ALA A 138 -4.92 -6.26 -3.76
N ARG A 139 -5.22 -5.51 -4.83
CA ARG A 139 -4.19 -5.03 -5.77
C ARG A 139 -3.14 -4.16 -5.09
N ASN A 140 -3.55 -3.22 -4.24
CA ASN A 140 -2.60 -2.38 -3.49
C ASN A 140 -1.77 -3.20 -2.51
N LEU A 141 -2.37 -4.19 -1.83
CA LEU A 141 -1.62 -5.10 -0.95
C LEU A 141 -0.57 -5.91 -1.74
N MET A 142 -0.94 -6.44 -2.90
CA MET A 142 0.01 -7.14 -3.78
C MET A 142 1.16 -6.23 -4.23
N HIS A 143 0.88 -4.96 -4.56
CA HIS A 143 1.93 -3.99 -4.85
C HIS A 143 2.84 -3.72 -3.65
N LEU A 144 2.28 -3.60 -2.45
CA LEU A 144 3.06 -3.44 -1.23
C LEU A 144 3.98 -4.63 -1.00
N CYS A 145 3.46 -5.86 -1.08
CA CYS A 145 4.25 -7.09 -0.94
C CYS A 145 5.37 -7.17 -2.01
N PHE A 146 5.04 -6.90 -3.27
CA PHE A 146 5.99 -6.90 -4.37
C PHE A 146 7.11 -5.88 -4.17
N HIS A 147 6.80 -4.63 -3.86
CA HIS A 147 7.82 -3.61 -3.63
C HIS A 147 8.66 -3.88 -2.38
N SER A 148 8.05 -4.41 -1.32
CA SER A 148 8.78 -4.82 -0.12
C SER A 148 9.77 -5.95 -0.42
N ALA A 149 9.33 -6.99 -1.16
CA ALA A 149 10.19 -8.07 -1.59
C ALA A 149 11.35 -7.61 -2.48
N LEU A 150 11.09 -6.66 -3.39
CA LEU A 150 12.14 -6.07 -4.22
C LEU A 150 13.15 -5.28 -3.38
N LEU A 151 12.68 -4.36 -2.53
CA LEU A 151 13.55 -3.42 -1.82
C LEU A 151 14.33 -4.08 -0.68
N LEU A 152 13.68 -5.00 0.07
CA LEU A 152 14.26 -5.60 1.27
C LEU A 152 14.90 -6.98 1.01
N GLY A 153 14.54 -7.64 -0.09
CA GLY A 153 14.97 -8.98 -0.43
C GLY A 153 15.76 -9.04 -1.73
N ILE A 154 15.07 -8.99 -2.87
CA ILE A 154 15.64 -9.36 -4.17
C ILE A 154 16.80 -8.46 -4.57
N TRP A 155 16.63 -7.13 -4.57
CA TRP A 155 17.72 -6.22 -4.91
C TRP A 155 18.92 -6.35 -3.99
N PRO A 156 18.78 -6.32 -2.64
CA PRO A 156 19.90 -6.57 -1.73
C PRO A 156 20.58 -7.93 -1.94
N LEU A 157 19.79 -8.99 -2.19
CA LEU A 157 20.33 -10.32 -2.46
C LEU A 157 21.19 -10.34 -3.74
N LEU A 158 20.67 -9.84 -4.85
CA LEU A 158 21.39 -9.77 -6.12
C LEU A 158 22.63 -8.91 -6.00
N ILE A 159 22.54 -7.74 -5.37
CA ILE A 159 23.67 -6.86 -5.14
C ILE A 159 24.76 -7.57 -4.33
N THR A 160 24.38 -8.21 -3.23
CA THR A 160 25.34 -8.93 -2.37
C THR A 160 25.96 -10.11 -3.09
N GLN A 161 25.18 -10.84 -3.89
CA GLN A 161 25.65 -12.00 -4.63
C GLN A 161 26.62 -11.64 -5.76
N PHE A 162 26.32 -10.58 -6.53
CA PHE A 162 27.09 -10.24 -7.73
C PHE A 162 28.16 -9.17 -7.50
N LEU A 163 27.95 -8.25 -6.56
CA LEU A 163 28.87 -7.14 -6.29
C LEU A 163 29.63 -7.33 -4.96
N GLY A 164 29.24 -8.32 -4.16
CA GLY A 164 29.88 -8.63 -2.89
C GLY A 164 29.19 -8.04 -1.68
N GLY A 165 29.45 -8.63 -0.55
CA GLY A 165 28.92 -8.27 0.75
C GLY A 165 28.74 -9.49 1.65
N ASN A 166 28.43 -9.24 2.92
CA ASN A 166 28.24 -10.29 3.91
C ASN A 166 26.84 -10.18 4.54
N TRP A 167 26.01 -11.20 4.34
CA TRP A 167 24.68 -11.31 4.95
C TRP A 167 24.71 -11.46 6.47
N HIS A 168 25.86 -11.80 7.05
CA HIS A 168 26.05 -11.93 8.50
C HIS A 168 26.62 -10.66 9.14
N ALA A 169 26.88 -9.60 8.39
CA ALA A 169 27.48 -8.37 8.88
C ALA A 169 26.70 -7.72 10.05
N TRP A 170 25.39 -7.96 10.15
CA TRP A 170 24.57 -7.52 11.28
C TRP A 170 24.93 -8.23 12.60
N ALA A 171 25.38 -9.50 12.54
CA ALA A 171 25.74 -10.28 13.71
C ALA A 171 27.06 -9.79 14.35
N GLU A 172 27.93 -9.14 13.58
CA GLU A 172 29.20 -8.55 14.03
C GLU A 172 28.99 -7.22 14.78
N ARG A 173 27.78 -6.69 14.79
CA ARG A 173 27.45 -5.40 15.37
C ARG A 173 26.74 -5.56 16.72
N SER A 174 26.88 -4.56 17.60
CA SER A 174 26.13 -4.55 18.85
C SER A 174 24.60 -4.56 18.61
N SER A 175 23.87 -5.23 19.51
CA SER A 175 22.40 -5.25 19.46
C SER A 175 21.79 -3.83 19.47
N ALA A 176 22.40 -2.89 20.19
CA ALA A 176 21.96 -1.48 20.23
C ALA A 176 22.06 -0.81 18.85
N ALA A 177 23.18 -1.00 18.14
CA ALA A 177 23.36 -0.44 16.80
C ALA A 177 22.39 -1.06 15.78
N ASN A 178 22.13 -2.37 15.85
CA ASN A 178 21.14 -3.02 15.00
C ASN A 178 19.73 -2.48 15.24
N LYS A 179 19.32 -2.31 16.51
CA LYS A 179 18.04 -1.69 16.88
C LYS A 179 17.91 -0.26 16.34
N PHE A 180 18.99 0.54 16.45
CA PHE A 180 19.02 1.91 15.91
C PHE A 180 18.70 1.92 14.39
N TYR A 181 19.40 1.14 13.57
CA TYR A 181 19.15 1.11 12.12
C TYR A 181 17.76 0.60 11.77
N LEU A 182 17.24 -0.41 12.48
CA LEU A 182 15.88 -0.92 12.27
C LEU A 182 14.82 0.10 12.65
N GLN A 183 15.03 0.89 13.71
CA GLN A 183 14.12 1.97 14.11
C GLN A 183 14.10 3.08 13.05
N PHE A 184 15.26 3.47 12.52
CA PHE A 184 15.31 4.48 11.46
C PHE A 184 14.70 3.99 10.15
N LEU A 185 14.68 2.69 9.88
CA LEU A 185 14.00 2.11 8.71
C LEU A 185 12.48 2.35 8.75
N ILE A 186 11.89 2.51 9.93
CA ILE A 186 10.45 2.81 10.07
C ILE A 186 10.09 4.12 9.38
N LEU A 187 10.93 5.15 9.44
CA LEU A 187 10.64 6.47 8.87
C LEU A 187 10.32 6.40 7.36
N PRO A 188 11.19 5.85 6.49
CA PRO A 188 10.90 5.74 5.07
C PRO A 188 9.78 4.72 4.76
N CYS A 189 9.60 3.68 5.59
CA CYS A 189 8.48 2.75 5.44
C CYS A 189 7.13 3.44 5.66
N VAL A 190 7.02 4.33 6.64
CA VAL A 190 5.80 5.13 6.87
C VAL A 190 5.49 5.98 5.63
N PHE A 191 6.49 6.64 5.02
CA PHE A 191 6.28 7.41 3.79
C PHE A 191 5.74 6.54 2.65
N LEU A 192 6.30 5.35 2.45
CA LEU A 192 5.85 4.42 1.41
C LEU A 192 4.42 3.95 1.63
N ILE A 193 4.13 3.45 2.83
CA ILE A 193 2.83 2.85 3.15
C ILE A 193 1.74 3.92 3.10
N THR A 194 1.98 5.09 3.71
CA THR A 194 1.00 6.18 3.71
C THR A 194 0.75 6.71 2.30
N ALA A 195 1.78 6.86 1.48
CA ALA A 195 1.61 7.27 0.10
C ALA A 195 0.76 6.28 -0.72
N MET A 196 0.93 4.99 -0.50
CA MET A 196 0.09 3.95 -1.12
C MET A 196 -1.35 4.00 -0.59
N GLN A 197 -1.55 4.24 0.71
CA GLN A 197 -2.88 4.41 1.29
C GLN A 197 -3.62 5.61 0.68
N GLU A 198 -2.93 6.72 0.41
CA GLU A 198 -3.52 7.87 -0.28
C GLU A 198 -3.88 7.57 -1.73
N PHE A 199 -3.05 6.82 -2.47
CA PHE A 199 -3.40 6.37 -3.81
C PHE A 199 -4.63 5.48 -3.82
N HIS A 200 -4.79 4.63 -2.80
CA HIS A 200 -5.98 3.81 -2.63
C HIS A 200 -7.22 4.65 -2.29
N ALA A 201 -7.13 5.49 -1.25
CA ALA A 201 -8.27 6.20 -0.67
C ALA A 201 -8.74 7.37 -1.56
N ALA A 202 -7.86 8.31 -1.87
CA ALA A 202 -8.15 9.51 -2.64
C ALA A 202 -8.04 9.27 -4.15
N GLY A 203 -6.99 8.56 -4.58
CA GLY A 203 -6.69 8.33 -5.99
C GLY A 203 -7.55 7.27 -6.65
N ARG A 204 -8.06 6.31 -5.89
CA ARG A 204 -8.76 5.10 -6.39
C ARG A 204 -7.95 4.33 -7.43
N GLY A 205 -6.63 4.26 -7.21
CA GLY A 205 -5.67 3.59 -8.09
C GLY A 205 -4.55 2.91 -7.33
N THR A 206 -3.55 2.46 -8.07
CA THR A 206 -2.35 1.81 -7.54
C THR A 206 -1.10 2.65 -7.81
N PRO A 207 0.04 2.37 -7.16
CA PRO A 207 1.28 3.13 -7.37
C PRO A 207 1.98 2.84 -8.69
N MET A 208 1.38 2.03 -9.58
CA MET A 208 1.99 1.65 -10.85
C MET A 208 1.50 2.53 -12.00
N PRO A 209 2.39 2.93 -12.91
CA PRO A 209 2.01 3.74 -14.08
C PRO A 209 0.95 3.08 -14.95
N GLU A 210 0.95 1.75 -15.03
CA GLU A 210 0.02 0.94 -15.83
C GLU A 210 -1.40 0.92 -15.25
N ASP A 211 -1.54 1.17 -13.94
CA ASP A 211 -2.81 1.20 -13.20
C ASP A 211 -2.90 2.45 -12.32
N ALA A 212 -2.43 3.56 -12.86
CA ALA A 212 -2.30 4.83 -12.16
C ALA A 212 -3.66 5.39 -11.70
N PRO A 213 -3.69 6.16 -10.59
CA PRO A 213 -4.89 6.79 -10.07
C PRO A 213 -5.58 7.65 -11.11
N PRO A 214 -6.91 7.54 -11.31
CA PRO A 214 -7.67 8.40 -12.21
C PRO A 214 -7.82 9.85 -11.70
N ARG A 215 -7.53 10.10 -10.43
CA ARG A 215 -7.63 11.41 -9.78
C ARG A 215 -6.25 11.85 -9.31
N LEU A 216 -5.99 13.16 -9.38
CA LEU A 216 -4.80 13.76 -8.79
C LEU A 216 -4.85 13.64 -7.27
N VAL A 217 -3.84 13.02 -6.66
CA VAL A 217 -3.75 12.86 -5.21
C VAL A 217 -2.94 14.01 -4.64
N ILE A 218 -3.60 14.83 -3.82
CA ILE A 218 -3.05 16.03 -3.18
C ILE A 218 -3.29 16.08 -1.67
N THR A 219 -3.89 15.01 -1.13
CA THR A 219 -4.26 14.86 0.29
C THR A 219 -3.22 14.08 1.08
N GLY A 220 -3.35 14.04 2.39
CA GLY A 220 -2.48 13.28 3.26
C GLY A 220 -1.02 13.68 3.10
N ILE A 221 -0.14 12.72 2.95
CA ILE A 221 1.30 12.95 2.77
C ILE A 221 1.62 13.79 1.52
N TYR A 222 0.76 13.74 0.49
CA TYR A 222 0.93 14.54 -0.73
C TYR A 222 0.64 16.02 -0.53
N SER A 223 0.00 16.42 0.54
CA SER A 223 -0.13 17.83 0.93
C SER A 223 1.19 18.42 1.48
N TYR A 224 2.13 17.57 1.86
CA TYR A 224 3.44 17.94 2.39
C TYR A 224 4.56 17.82 1.37
N VAL A 225 4.55 16.77 0.56
CA VAL A 225 5.61 16.49 -0.42
C VAL A 225 5.03 15.75 -1.62
N ALA A 226 5.51 16.09 -2.83
CA ALA A 226 4.90 15.52 -4.03
C ALA A 226 5.40 14.10 -4.39
N ASN A 227 6.61 13.72 -3.97
CA ASN A 227 7.19 12.41 -4.29
C ASN A 227 7.49 11.56 -3.04
N PRO A 228 6.51 11.32 -2.14
CA PRO A 228 6.75 10.60 -0.88
C PRO A 228 7.21 9.16 -1.11
N MET A 229 6.68 8.47 -2.13
CA MET A 229 7.08 7.09 -2.44
C MET A 229 8.56 6.98 -2.83
N GLN A 230 9.07 7.95 -3.58
CA GLN A 230 10.47 7.91 -4.03
C GLN A 230 11.42 8.25 -2.89
N ILE A 231 11.04 9.17 -2.00
CA ILE A 231 11.75 9.45 -0.74
C ILE A 231 11.78 8.18 0.11
N GLY A 232 10.65 7.50 0.25
CA GLY A 232 10.55 6.26 0.99
C GLY A 232 11.42 5.15 0.40
N LYS A 233 11.38 4.93 -0.91
CA LYS A 233 12.23 3.92 -1.59
C LYS A 233 13.72 4.19 -1.39
N PHE A 234 14.16 5.42 -1.57
CA PHE A 234 15.54 5.84 -1.31
C PHE A 234 15.94 5.57 0.15
N GLY A 235 15.11 6.02 1.10
CA GLY A 235 15.38 5.85 2.53
C GLY A 235 15.42 4.37 2.95
N VAL A 236 14.53 3.53 2.43
CA VAL A 236 14.53 2.09 2.73
C VAL A 236 15.83 1.46 2.26
N LEU A 237 16.24 1.66 1.00
CA LEU A 237 17.50 1.08 0.50
C LEU A 237 18.73 1.65 1.22
N LEU A 238 18.73 2.93 1.55
CA LEU A 238 19.82 3.57 2.28
C LEU A 238 20.00 2.94 3.67
N PHE A 239 18.94 2.95 4.49
CA PHE A 239 19.04 2.40 5.85
C PHE A 239 19.22 0.89 5.87
N TRP A 240 18.68 0.18 4.88
CA TRP A 240 18.89 -1.26 4.70
C TRP A 240 20.35 -1.57 4.34
N GLY A 241 20.95 -0.79 3.42
CA GLY A 241 22.36 -0.91 3.06
C GLY A 241 23.28 -0.59 4.24
N LEU A 242 22.96 0.42 5.05
CA LEU A 242 23.69 0.74 6.28
C LEU A 242 23.52 -0.36 7.33
N PHE A 243 22.35 -0.96 7.46
CA PHE A 243 22.11 -2.10 8.35
C PHE A 243 23.00 -3.30 7.98
N TRP A 244 23.09 -3.66 6.68
CA TRP A 244 23.92 -4.75 6.19
C TRP A 244 25.40 -4.39 6.04
N LYS A 245 25.84 -3.17 6.32
CA LYS A 245 27.20 -2.64 6.05
C LYS A 245 27.61 -2.86 4.58
N ASN A 246 26.68 -2.79 3.65
CA ASN A 246 26.91 -3.04 2.25
C ASN A 246 26.91 -1.74 1.45
N ALA A 247 28.11 -1.27 1.05
CA ALA A 247 28.28 -0.05 0.29
C ALA A 247 27.60 -0.08 -1.09
N TRP A 248 27.46 -1.25 -1.71
CA TRP A 248 26.79 -1.40 -3.00
C TRP A 248 25.28 -1.20 -2.91
N ILE A 249 24.65 -1.66 -1.81
CA ILE A 249 23.22 -1.38 -1.57
C ILE A 249 23.01 0.14 -1.34
N VAL A 250 23.91 0.78 -0.58
CA VAL A 250 23.90 2.24 -0.39
C VAL A 250 24.07 2.96 -1.73
N THR A 251 25.03 2.52 -2.57
CA THR A 251 25.25 3.05 -3.90
C THR A 251 24.00 2.88 -4.79
N ALA A 252 23.34 1.72 -4.73
CA ALA A 252 22.08 1.48 -5.44
C ALA A 252 20.97 2.44 -5.00
N ALA A 253 20.90 2.80 -3.70
CA ALA A 253 19.96 3.82 -3.22
C ALA A 253 20.20 5.17 -3.92
N PHE A 254 21.46 5.62 -4.00
CA PHE A 254 21.80 6.89 -4.67
C PHE A 254 21.58 6.83 -6.18
N LEU A 255 21.88 5.71 -6.84
CA LEU A 255 21.57 5.52 -8.27
C LEU A 255 20.06 5.56 -8.53
N GLY A 256 19.25 4.94 -7.65
CA GLY A 256 17.79 5.03 -7.68
C GLY A 256 17.28 6.45 -7.47
N LEU A 257 17.92 7.23 -6.59
CA LEU A 257 17.62 8.64 -6.39
C LEU A 257 17.95 9.45 -7.64
N MET A 258 19.13 9.25 -8.24
CA MET A 258 19.53 9.92 -9.50
C MET A 258 18.56 9.62 -10.64
N TYR A 259 18.16 8.35 -10.80
CA TYR A 259 17.12 7.96 -11.75
C TYR A 259 15.80 8.71 -11.49
N SER A 260 15.40 8.82 -10.23
CA SER A 260 14.17 9.52 -9.82
C SER A 260 14.22 11.02 -10.06
N LEU A 261 15.42 11.64 -9.89
CA LEU A 261 15.63 13.07 -10.14
C LEU A 261 15.67 13.43 -11.64
N THR A 262 15.93 12.46 -12.50
CA THR A 262 16.16 12.65 -13.94
C THR A 262 15.05 12.01 -14.78
N ILE A 263 15.22 10.75 -15.17
CA ILE A 263 14.37 10.06 -16.15
C ILE A 263 12.94 9.88 -15.62
N ALA A 264 12.80 9.40 -14.37
CA ALA A 264 11.48 9.20 -13.80
C ALA A 264 10.70 10.52 -13.68
N ARG A 265 11.38 11.59 -13.25
CA ARG A 265 10.79 12.93 -13.18
C ARG A 265 10.30 13.41 -14.55
N TRP A 266 11.11 13.25 -15.59
CA TRP A 266 10.73 13.69 -16.94
C TRP A 266 9.50 12.97 -17.47
N ASN A 267 9.43 11.64 -17.26
CA ASN A 267 8.27 10.84 -17.65
C ASN A 267 7.02 11.21 -16.83
N GLU A 268 7.18 11.36 -15.51
CA GLU A 268 6.10 11.73 -14.60
C GLU A 268 5.50 13.09 -14.96
N ASP A 269 6.34 14.11 -15.17
CA ASP A 269 5.84 15.46 -15.49
C ASP A 269 5.01 15.46 -16.77
N ARG A 270 5.45 14.74 -17.80
CA ARG A 270 4.71 14.64 -19.06
C ARG A 270 3.38 13.91 -18.91
N ASP A 271 3.34 12.80 -18.16
CA ASP A 271 2.12 12.05 -17.93
C ASP A 271 1.13 12.84 -17.07
N MET A 272 1.60 13.44 -15.99
CA MET A 272 0.76 14.21 -15.07
C MET A 272 0.21 15.49 -15.72
N GLU A 273 1.01 16.17 -16.52
CA GLU A 273 0.59 17.35 -17.27
C GLU A 273 -0.47 16.98 -18.33
N ALA A 274 -0.26 15.87 -19.03
CA ALA A 274 -1.21 15.38 -20.04
C ALA A 274 -2.55 14.92 -19.40
N ARG A 275 -2.53 14.41 -18.17
CA ARG A 275 -3.73 13.89 -17.48
C ARG A 275 -4.47 14.93 -16.67
N PHE A 276 -3.78 15.86 -16.02
CA PHE A 276 -4.34 16.77 -15.03
C PHE A 276 -4.12 18.25 -15.36
N GLY A 277 -3.32 18.58 -16.36
CA GLY A 277 -3.18 19.95 -16.89
C GLY A 277 -2.91 21.02 -15.83
N THR A 278 -3.85 21.97 -15.72
CA THR A 278 -3.76 23.12 -14.81
C THR A 278 -3.73 22.73 -13.34
N ASP A 279 -4.43 21.66 -12.95
CA ASP A 279 -4.49 21.19 -11.55
C ASP A 279 -3.11 20.69 -11.11
N TRP A 280 -2.42 19.94 -11.99
CA TRP A 280 -1.04 19.52 -11.75
C TRP A 280 -0.10 20.74 -11.64
N ALA A 281 -0.20 21.70 -12.55
CA ALA A 281 0.63 22.89 -12.51
C ALA A 281 0.41 23.70 -11.22
N HIS A 282 -0.83 23.85 -10.79
CA HIS A 282 -1.19 24.53 -9.54
C HIS A 282 -0.64 23.79 -8.31
N TYR A 283 -0.83 22.49 -8.22
CA TYR A 283 -0.26 21.65 -7.16
C TYR A 283 1.26 21.78 -7.09
N ARG A 284 1.96 21.70 -8.24
CA ARG A 284 3.42 21.75 -8.32
C ARG A 284 4.03 23.10 -7.93
N ARG A 285 3.30 24.20 -8.06
CA ARG A 285 3.74 25.51 -7.57
C ARG A 285 3.75 25.57 -6.05
N ASN A 286 2.87 24.84 -5.40
CA ASN A 286 2.63 24.91 -3.95
C ASN A 286 3.34 23.80 -3.17
N VAL A 287 3.55 22.61 -3.75
CA VAL A 287 4.15 21.45 -3.06
C VAL A 287 5.48 21.07 -3.72
N ARG A 288 6.54 21.04 -2.89
CA ARG A 288 7.89 20.66 -3.35
C ARG A 288 7.98 19.15 -3.57
N ARG A 289 8.90 18.73 -4.47
CA ARG A 289 9.04 17.30 -4.81
C ARG A 289 9.70 16.47 -3.71
N TRP A 290 10.77 16.99 -3.13
CA TRP A 290 11.72 16.21 -2.32
C TRP A 290 11.85 16.70 -0.88
N LEU A 291 11.49 17.94 -0.62
CA LEU A 291 11.56 18.54 0.71
C LEU A 291 10.14 18.72 1.24
N PRO A 292 9.77 17.97 2.29
CA PRO A 292 8.48 18.14 2.91
C PRO A 292 8.29 19.56 3.45
N ARG A 293 7.08 20.09 3.34
CA ARG A 293 6.69 21.35 3.98
C ARG A 293 6.48 21.12 5.46
N TRP A 294 6.67 22.14 6.26
CA TRP A 294 6.35 22.06 7.67
C TRP A 294 4.83 22.05 7.92
N ARG A 295 4.06 22.84 7.15
CA ARG A 295 2.60 22.86 7.18
C ARG A 295 2.04 22.32 5.85
N PRO A 296 0.87 21.66 5.87
CA PRO A 296 0.28 21.11 4.65
C PRO A 296 -0.12 22.23 3.71
N TRP A 297 -0.10 21.93 2.42
CA TRP A 297 -0.83 22.69 1.42
C TRP A 297 -2.18 22.02 1.18
N ILE A 298 -3.24 22.72 1.47
CA ILE A 298 -4.61 22.27 1.25
C ILE A 298 -5.22 23.25 0.28
N ALA A 299 -5.79 22.73 -0.82
CA ALA A 299 -6.51 23.57 -1.77
C ALA A 299 -7.67 24.26 -1.04
N ALA A 300 -7.78 25.57 -1.19
CA ALA A 300 -8.83 26.33 -0.54
C ALA A 300 -10.21 25.78 -0.96
N ALA A 301 -10.93 25.22 -0.02
CA ALA A 301 -12.33 24.86 -0.18
C ALA A 301 -13.20 25.99 0.35
N GLY A 302 -14.41 26.15 -0.19
CA GLY A 302 -15.38 27.06 0.42
C GLY A 302 -15.65 26.69 1.88
N ALA A 303 -16.01 27.64 2.71
CA ALA A 303 -16.21 27.41 4.15
C ALA A 303 -17.20 26.26 4.48
N ALA A 304 -18.15 26.00 3.59
CA ALA A 304 -19.10 24.88 3.72
C ALA A 304 -18.47 23.51 3.42
N ASP A 305 -17.41 23.47 2.59
CA ASP A 305 -16.77 22.25 2.12
C ASP A 305 -15.44 21.92 2.83
N SER A 306 -15.06 22.73 3.84
CA SER A 306 -13.85 22.49 4.62
C SER A 306 -13.95 21.20 5.44
N ALA A 307 -12.80 20.54 5.68
CA ALA A 307 -12.75 19.37 6.55
C ALA A 307 -13.23 19.70 7.97
N ALA A 308 -13.83 18.73 8.65
CA ALA A 308 -14.32 18.88 10.00
C ALA A 308 -13.94 17.70 10.90
N LEU A 309 -13.58 18.01 12.15
CA LEU A 309 -13.37 17.05 13.22
C LEU A 309 -14.49 17.23 14.27
N TYR A 310 -15.30 16.20 14.44
CA TYR A 310 -16.39 16.19 15.40
C TYR A 310 -15.93 15.50 16.69
N LEU A 311 -16.09 16.20 17.82
CA LEU A 311 -15.67 15.76 19.13
C LEU A 311 -16.81 15.89 20.14
N ASP A 312 -16.90 14.96 21.08
CA ASP A 312 -17.77 15.11 22.25
C ASP A 312 -17.11 16.09 23.24
N LEU A 313 -17.54 17.34 23.23
CA LEU A 313 -16.96 18.40 24.07
C LEU A 313 -17.34 18.29 25.55
N ASP A 314 -18.38 17.52 25.89
CA ASP A 314 -18.81 17.26 27.28
C ASP A 314 -17.95 16.19 27.95
N CYS A 315 -17.19 15.46 27.18
CA CYS A 315 -16.20 14.51 27.65
C CYS A 315 -14.93 15.25 28.10
N GLY A 316 -14.51 15.11 29.34
CA GLY A 316 -13.31 15.79 29.87
C GLY A 316 -12.04 15.61 29.03
N PRO A 317 -11.61 14.37 28.69
CA PRO A 317 -10.47 14.14 27.81
C PRO A 317 -10.63 14.75 26.40
N CYS A 318 -11.81 14.62 25.78
CA CYS A 318 -12.08 15.18 24.46
C CYS A 318 -12.08 16.70 24.46
N GLY A 319 -12.58 17.35 25.51
CA GLY A 319 -12.53 18.79 25.66
C GLY A 319 -11.09 19.33 25.84
N HIS A 320 -10.21 18.58 26.54
CA HIS A 320 -8.79 18.92 26.63
C HIS A 320 -8.09 18.76 25.27
N PHE A 321 -8.35 17.68 24.57
CA PHE A 321 -7.82 17.44 23.24
C PHE A 321 -8.27 18.52 22.26
N SER A 322 -9.54 18.89 22.25
CA SER A 322 -10.09 19.94 21.39
C SER A 322 -9.39 21.28 21.59
N ARG A 323 -9.20 21.71 22.84
CA ARG A 323 -8.50 22.97 23.18
C ARG A 323 -7.04 22.95 22.74
N TRP A 324 -6.35 21.84 23.04
CA TRP A 324 -4.97 21.64 22.60
C TRP A 324 -4.87 21.66 21.07
N PHE A 325 -5.78 20.94 20.39
CA PHE A 325 -5.79 20.83 18.92
C PHE A 325 -6.01 22.21 18.27
N ALA A 326 -6.98 22.96 18.77
CA ALA A 326 -7.28 24.30 18.27
C ALA A 326 -6.08 25.26 18.48
N ALA A 327 -5.35 25.12 19.59
CA ALA A 327 -4.14 25.92 19.87
C ALA A 327 -3.00 25.64 18.87
N GLN A 328 -3.00 24.50 18.16
CA GLN A 328 -2.03 24.20 17.11
C GLN A 328 -2.34 24.95 15.78
N CYS A 329 -3.42 25.69 15.69
CA CYS A 329 -3.88 26.41 14.49
C CYS A 329 -3.95 25.48 13.26
N PRO A 330 -4.85 24.51 13.24
CA PRO A 330 -5.01 23.58 12.12
C PRO A 330 -5.31 24.32 10.80
N THR A 331 -4.75 23.83 9.69
CA THR A 331 -4.94 24.40 8.36
C THR A 331 -6.22 23.82 7.76
N GLU A 332 -7.20 24.67 7.41
CA GLU A 332 -8.45 24.28 6.71
C GLU A 332 -9.21 23.12 7.40
N LEU A 333 -9.23 23.08 8.74
CA LEU A 333 -9.97 22.09 9.53
C LEU A 333 -10.79 22.79 10.61
N ARG A 334 -12.07 22.47 10.66
CA ARG A 334 -13.01 22.95 11.69
C ARG A 334 -13.16 21.91 12.78
N VAL A 335 -13.11 22.34 14.03
CA VAL A 335 -13.45 21.49 15.18
C VAL A 335 -14.87 21.83 15.62
N LEU A 336 -15.73 20.84 15.62
CA LEU A 336 -17.17 21.00 15.86
C LEU A 336 -17.64 20.05 16.96
N PRO A 337 -18.65 20.46 17.77
CA PRO A 337 -19.30 19.54 18.69
C PRO A 337 -19.99 18.40 17.94
N LEU A 338 -19.87 17.19 18.45
CA LEU A 338 -20.52 16.00 17.87
C LEU A 338 -22.04 16.15 17.82
N ALA A 339 -22.62 16.72 18.87
CA ALA A 339 -24.06 16.96 19.01
C ALA A 339 -24.67 17.86 17.92
N THR A 340 -23.88 18.73 17.27
CA THR A 340 -24.39 19.63 16.23
C THR A 340 -24.68 18.94 14.90
N HIS A 341 -24.07 17.80 14.64
CA HIS A 341 -24.18 17.14 13.34
C HIS A 341 -24.91 15.79 13.37
N PHE A 342 -24.90 15.14 14.53
CA PHE A 342 -25.46 13.80 14.71
C PHE A 342 -26.16 13.69 16.07
N PRO A 343 -27.36 14.30 16.23
CA PRO A 343 -28.03 14.33 17.53
C PRO A 343 -28.38 12.96 18.11
N ASP A 344 -28.51 11.93 17.26
CA ASP A 344 -29.06 10.63 17.69
C ASP A 344 -28.20 9.39 17.37
N SER A 345 -27.06 9.49 16.71
CA SER A 345 -26.41 8.30 16.16
C SER A 345 -24.92 8.10 16.38
N LEU A 346 -24.14 9.07 16.88
CA LEU A 346 -22.70 8.92 16.98
C LEU A 346 -22.15 9.22 18.39
N THR A 347 -21.48 8.21 18.92
CA THR A 347 -20.81 8.22 20.23
C THR A 347 -19.28 8.33 20.09
N ARG A 348 -18.75 8.46 18.86
CA ARG A 348 -17.30 8.38 18.57
C ARG A 348 -16.79 9.64 17.87
N ILE A 349 -15.52 9.98 18.11
CA ILE A 349 -14.79 11.01 17.36
C ILE A 349 -14.94 10.71 15.86
N THR A 350 -15.31 11.73 15.07
CA THR A 350 -15.50 11.56 13.63
C THR A 350 -14.76 12.65 12.87
N TYR A 351 -13.92 12.26 11.92
CA TYR A 351 -13.31 13.15 10.93
C TYR A 351 -14.07 13.05 9.62
N ARG A 352 -14.41 14.19 9.04
CA ARG A 352 -15.01 14.30 7.72
C ARG A 352 -14.10 15.13 6.83
N GLY A 353 -13.63 14.53 5.75
CA GLY A 353 -12.79 15.22 4.76
C GLY A 353 -13.55 16.29 3.98
N ALA A 354 -12.82 17.21 3.35
CA ALA A 354 -13.37 18.27 2.53
C ALA A 354 -14.32 17.74 1.46
N GLY A 355 -15.47 18.40 1.27
CA GLY A 355 -16.51 17.95 0.34
C GLY A 355 -17.17 16.61 0.70
N GLY A 356 -17.03 16.12 1.92
CA GLY A 356 -17.60 14.84 2.37
C GLY A 356 -16.99 13.59 1.71
N GLN A 357 -15.81 13.69 1.12
CA GLN A 357 -15.19 12.61 0.33
C GLN A 357 -14.73 11.42 1.17
N SER A 358 -14.48 11.63 2.45
CA SER A 358 -14.06 10.59 3.39
C SER A 358 -14.65 10.86 4.77
N GLU A 359 -15.10 9.81 5.42
CA GLU A 359 -15.53 9.84 6.82
C GLU A 359 -14.81 8.72 7.56
N VAL A 360 -14.19 9.07 8.69
CA VAL A 360 -13.43 8.15 9.53
C VAL A 360 -13.86 8.34 10.97
N GLN A 361 -14.12 7.26 11.69
CA GLN A 361 -14.62 7.28 13.06
C GLN A 361 -13.64 6.62 14.03
N GLY A 362 -13.84 6.87 15.33
CA GLY A 362 -13.00 6.33 16.40
C GLY A 362 -11.61 6.97 16.47
N ILE A 363 -10.65 6.27 17.03
CA ILE A 363 -9.27 6.76 17.18
C ILE A 363 -8.61 7.04 15.83
N GLN A 364 -9.01 6.33 14.79
CA GLN A 364 -8.52 6.54 13.43
C GLN A 364 -8.88 7.91 12.85
N ALA A 365 -9.91 8.58 13.36
CA ALA A 365 -10.28 9.94 12.96
C ALA A 365 -9.21 10.99 13.33
N ILE A 366 -8.38 10.70 14.33
CA ILE A 366 -7.28 11.57 14.75
C ILE A 366 -6.17 11.62 13.70
N ALA A 367 -5.94 10.51 12.99
CA ALA A 367 -4.89 10.42 11.99
C ALA A 367 -5.01 11.46 10.87
N PRO A 368 -6.12 11.56 10.12
CA PRO A 368 -6.30 12.60 9.13
C PRO A 368 -6.43 14.00 9.75
N ALA A 369 -6.93 14.14 10.98
CA ALA A 369 -6.95 15.44 11.66
C ALA A 369 -5.54 15.98 11.92
N PHE A 370 -4.60 15.13 12.29
CA PHE A 370 -3.19 15.51 12.49
C PHE A 370 -2.50 15.98 11.22
N GLU A 371 -2.95 15.52 10.06
CA GLU A 371 -2.47 15.98 8.75
C GLU A 371 -2.78 17.46 8.47
N HIS A 372 -3.65 18.08 9.23
CA HIS A 372 -3.98 19.51 9.16
C HIS A 372 -3.09 20.40 10.04
N LEU A 373 -2.22 19.83 10.88
CA LEU A 373 -1.38 20.58 11.81
C LEU A 373 -0.01 20.91 11.19
N ASN A 374 0.97 20.10 11.45
CA ASN A 374 2.32 20.23 10.92
C ASN A 374 2.94 18.86 10.67
N LEU A 375 4.10 18.84 10.04
CA LEU A 375 4.76 17.60 9.60
C LEU A 375 4.99 16.60 10.75
N ALA A 376 5.32 17.07 11.96
CA ALA A 376 5.56 16.19 13.11
C ALA A 376 4.27 15.48 13.54
N TRP A 377 3.17 16.21 13.69
CA TRP A 377 1.87 15.62 14.02
C TRP A 377 1.31 14.79 12.88
N ALA A 378 1.47 15.25 11.64
CA ALA A 378 1.11 14.46 10.46
C ALA A 378 1.81 13.11 10.45
N PHE A 379 3.12 13.08 10.79
CA PHE A 379 3.87 11.83 10.90
C PHE A 379 3.29 10.90 11.99
N CYS A 380 2.90 11.45 13.14
CA CYS A 380 2.18 10.68 14.16
C CYS A 380 0.84 10.13 13.63
N GLY A 381 0.10 10.92 12.86
CA GLY A 381 -1.12 10.49 12.18
C GLY A 381 -0.86 9.35 11.19
N TRP A 382 0.19 9.45 10.37
CA TRP A 382 0.59 8.39 9.44
C TRP A 382 1.00 7.11 10.14
N MET A 383 1.72 7.21 11.27
CA MET A 383 2.02 6.05 12.12
C MET A 383 0.74 5.38 12.62
N LEU A 384 -0.26 6.17 13.06
CA LEU A 384 -1.54 5.65 13.53
C LEU A 384 -2.34 4.96 12.42
N ARG A 385 -2.15 5.32 11.15
CA ARG A 385 -2.76 4.65 9.99
C ARG A 385 -2.12 3.31 9.62
N LEU A 386 -0.97 2.96 10.19
CA LEU A 386 -0.37 1.64 9.97
C LEU A 386 -1.26 0.55 10.60
N PRO A 387 -1.55 -0.54 9.87
CA PRO A 387 -2.58 -1.52 10.29
C PRO A 387 -2.39 -2.04 11.71
N LEU A 388 -1.16 -2.41 12.08
CA LEU A 388 -0.87 -2.94 13.42
C LEU A 388 -1.02 -1.86 14.50
N ILE A 389 -0.48 -0.67 14.26
CA ILE A 389 -0.52 0.45 15.22
C ILE A 389 -1.96 0.92 15.39
N GLY A 390 -2.69 1.09 14.28
CA GLY A 390 -4.08 1.48 14.31
C GLY A 390 -4.97 0.48 15.04
N TRP A 391 -4.76 -0.81 14.81
CA TRP A 391 -5.50 -1.86 15.50
C TRP A 391 -5.23 -1.86 17.00
N VAL A 392 -3.96 -1.73 17.43
CA VAL A 392 -3.60 -1.63 18.86
C VAL A 392 -4.20 -0.37 19.49
N ALA A 393 -4.14 0.77 18.79
CA ALA A 393 -4.73 2.02 19.27
C ALA A 393 -6.26 1.91 19.46
N GLU A 394 -6.96 1.23 18.54
CA GLU A 394 -8.41 0.97 18.65
C GLU A 394 -8.70 0.09 19.85
N LEU A 395 -7.97 -1.02 20.03
CA LEU A 395 -8.12 -1.90 21.22
C LEU A 395 -7.93 -1.16 22.54
N ILE A 396 -6.88 -0.30 22.62
CA ILE A 396 -6.64 0.49 23.83
C ILE A 396 -7.80 1.45 24.08
N THR A 397 -8.28 2.11 23.03
CA THR A 397 -9.38 3.08 23.14
C THR A 397 -10.67 2.40 23.57
N GLU A 398 -10.99 1.23 23.01
CA GLU A 398 -12.15 0.44 23.40
C GLU A 398 -12.04 -0.07 24.85
N ALA A 399 -10.86 -0.50 25.29
CA ALA A 399 -10.61 -0.94 26.66
C ALA A 399 -10.77 0.18 27.68
N VAL A 400 -10.40 1.41 27.32
CA VAL A 400 -10.49 2.59 28.21
C VAL A 400 -11.89 3.23 28.20
N SER A 401 -12.71 2.99 27.18
CA SER A 401 -14.03 3.60 27.00
C SER A 401 -15.22 2.63 27.05
N PRO A 402 -15.24 1.58 27.88
CA PRO A 402 -16.31 0.55 27.82
C PRO A 402 -17.67 1.01 28.34
N SER A 403 -17.77 2.13 29.07
CA SER A 403 -18.93 2.37 29.96
C SER A 403 -20.02 3.30 29.44
N ARG A 404 -19.89 3.92 28.23
CA ARG A 404 -20.91 4.85 27.75
C ARG A 404 -22.07 4.24 26.97
N LEU A 405 -21.92 3.05 26.40
CA LEU A 405 -23.02 2.35 25.73
C LEU A 405 -24.09 1.83 26.73
N GLU A 406 -23.73 1.55 27.97
CA GLU A 406 -24.68 1.11 29.00
C GLU A 406 -25.46 2.26 29.64
N HIS A 407 -24.90 3.48 29.71
CA HIS A 407 -25.58 4.63 30.35
C HIS A 407 -26.62 5.30 29.45
N CYS A 408 -26.55 5.20 28.13
CA CYS A 408 -27.56 5.73 27.22
C CYS A 408 -28.82 4.85 27.12
N ASN A 409 -28.75 3.56 27.42
CA ASN A 409 -29.92 2.68 27.37
C ASN A 409 -30.82 2.69 28.64
N VAL A 410 -30.39 3.36 29.70
CA VAL A 410 -31.18 3.36 30.95
C VAL A 410 -32.22 4.49 31.02
N ASN A 411 -32.08 5.55 30.20
CA ASN A 411 -32.98 6.73 30.29
C ASN A 411 -34.12 6.78 29.27
N VAL A 412 -34.31 5.78 28.42
CA VAL A 412 -35.42 5.76 27.43
C VAL A 412 -36.65 5.00 27.91
N SER A 413 -36.57 4.25 29.07
CA SER A 413 -37.69 3.48 29.56
C SER A 413 -38.58 4.16 30.63
N GLY A 414 -38.46 5.51 30.83
CA GLY A 414 -39.10 6.21 31.94
C GLY A 414 -39.98 7.42 31.67
N ALA A 415 -40.33 7.74 30.40
CA ALA A 415 -41.23 8.88 30.14
C ALA A 415 -42.24 8.57 29.03
N SER A 416 -43.32 7.89 29.39
CA SER A 416 -44.54 7.92 28.57
C SER A 416 -45.26 9.28 28.79
N PRO A 417 -45.41 10.12 27.75
CA PRO A 417 -46.22 11.34 27.91
C PRO A 417 -47.69 10.95 27.97
N ARG A 418 -48.36 11.22 29.12
CA ARG A 418 -49.80 11.23 29.21
C ARG A 418 -50.33 12.33 28.28
N MET A 419 -51.08 11.94 27.26
CA MET A 419 -51.91 12.89 26.50
C MET A 419 -52.99 13.45 27.41
N PRO A 420 -53.22 14.77 27.39
CA PRO A 420 -54.40 15.35 28.05
C PRO A 420 -55.66 14.98 27.26
N SER A 421 -56.64 14.45 27.98
CA SER A 421 -58.00 14.17 27.49
C SER A 421 -58.67 15.47 27.02
N VAL A 422 -59.05 15.50 25.76
CA VAL A 422 -59.94 16.58 25.21
C VAL A 422 -61.34 16.32 25.72
N GLU A 423 -61.81 17.12 26.67
CA GLU A 423 -63.22 17.22 27.02
C GLU A 423 -63.98 17.93 25.89
N THR A 424 -64.86 17.17 25.22
CA THR A 424 -65.92 17.71 24.36
C THR A 424 -67.02 18.27 25.25
N ARG A 425 -67.19 19.59 25.26
CA ARG A 425 -68.42 20.23 25.70
C ARG A 425 -69.35 20.48 24.52
N SER A 426 -70.52 19.96 24.67
CA SER A 426 -71.78 20.18 23.90
C SER A 426 -72.11 21.60 23.64
#